data_3904b3ac6b9fe8dab7eb6c9b00281431
#
_entry.id   3904b3ac6b9fe8dab7eb6c9b00281431
#
_cell.length_a   1.000
_cell.length_b   1.000
_cell.length_c   1.000
_cell.angle_alpha   90.00
_cell.angle_beta   90.00
_cell.angle_gamma   90.00
#
_symmetry.space_group_name_H-M   'P 1'
#
loop_
_entity.id
_entity.type
_entity.pdbx_description
1 polymer ?
#
loop_
_entity_poly.entity_id
_entity_poly.type
_entity_poly.pdbx_seq_one_letter_code
_entity_poly.pdbx_strand_id
1 'polypeptide(L)'
;GLAGSALVASSMGAISNLASGVGQELFNAGVLLLAVCMLAWHNIWMASHGRELAMRAQQAARAIKDGAREGSVILLIIGLAVMREGSETVLFLYGLASGSAEGLRATLAGAMAGLGAGALVGGLLYLGLLRIPLRWFFSVTGALVLLLAASMASQLARNLIQADIIPSLGAPLWDSSAWLSQSSPVGTVLHGLVGYDAQPAGAQLVFYMVALVAIGSAMFWVSRRAGESRTQRRP
;
A
#
# COMPACT_ATOMS: atom_id res chain seq x y z
N GLY A 1 9.94 9.92 -12.41
CA GLY A 1 8.52 9.85 -12.06
C GLY A 1 7.63 10.43 -13.17
N LEU A 2 7.72 11.73 -13.47
CA LEU A 2 6.89 12.41 -14.48
C LEU A 2 7.03 11.84 -15.90
N ALA A 3 8.24 11.47 -16.31
CA ALA A 3 8.46 10.85 -17.63
C ALA A 3 7.82 9.46 -17.72
N GLY A 4 7.88 8.66 -16.66
CA GLY A 4 7.23 7.34 -16.59
C GLY A 4 5.72 7.44 -16.62
N SER A 5 5.13 8.38 -15.88
CA SER A 5 3.68 8.58 -15.87
C SER A 5 3.16 9.15 -17.20
N ALA A 6 3.92 10.01 -17.88
CA ALA A 6 3.59 10.49 -19.21
C ALA A 6 3.67 9.38 -20.28
N LEU A 7 4.64 8.46 -20.15
CA LEU A 7 4.78 7.29 -21.03
C LEU A 7 3.62 6.30 -20.83
N VAL A 8 3.21 6.07 -19.58
CA VAL A 8 2.04 5.25 -19.26
C VAL A 8 0.76 5.90 -19.79
N ALA A 9 0.57 7.20 -19.59
CA ALA A 9 -0.61 7.93 -20.08
C ALA A 9 -0.69 7.96 -21.60
N SER A 10 0.45 8.10 -22.31
CA SER A 10 0.47 8.09 -23.78
C SER A 10 0.25 6.69 -24.37
N SER A 11 0.72 5.64 -23.70
CA SER A 11 0.46 4.26 -24.12
C SER A 11 -0.98 3.82 -23.89
N MET A 12 -1.70 4.47 -22.95
CA MET A 12 -3.10 4.16 -22.61
C MET A 12 -4.04 4.36 -23.82
N GLY A 13 -3.87 5.43 -24.59
CA GLY A 13 -4.64 5.67 -25.83
C GLY A 13 -4.37 4.66 -26.93
N ALA A 14 -3.13 4.20 -27.06
CA ALA A 14 -2.74 3.19 -28.05
C ALA A 14 -3.26 1.78 -27.67
N ILE A 15 -3.19 1.41 -26.39
CA ILE A 15 -3.66 0.11 -25.86
C ILE A 15 -5.19 0.02 -25.91
N SER A 16 -5.90 1.12 -25.57
CA SER A 16 -7.35 1.20 -25.63
C SER A 16 -7.90 1.00 -27.06
N ASN A 17 -7.16 1.48 -28.08
CA ASN A 17 -7.54 1.33 -29.49
C ASN A 17 -7.17 -0.07 -30.08
N LEU A 18 -6.20 -0.76 -29.49
CA LEU A 18 -5.74 -2.07 -29.96
C LEU A 18 -6.53 -3.25 -29.39
N ALA A 19 -7.10 -3.10 -28.20
CA ALA A 19 -7.87 -4.14 -27.54
C ALA A 19 -9.35 -3.76 -27.51
N SER A 20 -10.07 -4.10 -28.59
CA SER A 20 -11.50 -3.88 -28.80
C SER A 20 -12.35 -4.12 -27.53
N GLY A 21 -12.61 -3.07 -26.74
CA GLY A 21 -13.48 -3.07 -25.56
C GLY A 21 -12.86 -3.53 -24.24
N VAL A 22 -11.80 -4.33 -24.24
CA VAL A 22 -11.18 -4.96 -23.04
C VAL A 22 -9.87 -4.30 -22.61
N GLY A 23 -9.41 -3.30 -23.35
CA GLY A 23 -8.08 -2.69 -23.14
C GLY A 23 -7.95 -1.92 -21.84
N GLN A 24 -9.03 -1.31 -21.37
CA GLN A 24 -9.03 -0.55 -20.12
C GLN A 24 -8.95 -1.48 -18.90
N GLU A 25 -9.68 -2.57 -18.91
CA GLU A 25 -9.67 -3.58 -17.85
C GLU A 25 -8.29 -4.25 -17.73
N LEU A 26 -7.68 -4.58 -18.87
CA LEU A 26 -6.32 -5.13 -18.91
C LEU A 26 -5.27 -4.14 -18.42
N PHE A 27 -5.38 -2.87 -18.81
CA PHE A 27 -4.50 -1.82 -18.32
C PHE A 27 -4.63 -1.65 -16.80
N ASN A 28 -5.86 -1.56 -16.29
CA ASN A 28 -6.14 -1.46 -14.86
C ASN A 28 -5.60 -2.69 -14.10
N ALA A 29 -5.80 -3.89 -14.65
CA ALA A 29 -5.23 -5.11 -14.10
C ALA A 29 -3.70 -5.08 -14.05
N GLY A 30 -3.04 -4.60 -15.11
CA GLY A 30 -1.59 -4.44 -15.15
C GLY A 30 -1.06 -3.45 -14.10
N VAL A 31 -1.72 -2.30 -13.95
CA VAL A 31 -1.37 -1.31 -12.91
C VAL A 31 -1.56 -1.88 -11.51
N LEU A 32 -2.68 -2.58 -11.25
CA LEU A 32 -2.95 -3.22 -9.97
C LEU A 32 -1.94 -4.33 -9.66
N LEU A 33 -1.57 -5.15 -10.65
CA LEU A 33 -0.55 -6.17 -10.47
C LEU A 33 0.80 -5.56 -10.08
N LEU A 34 1.22 -4.50 -10.78
CA LEU A 34 2.45 -3.77 -10.46
C LEU A 34 2.39 -3.21 -9.04
N ALA A 35 1.28 -2.60 -8.66
CA ALA A 35 1.08 -2.04 -7.33
C ALA A 35 1.12 -3.13 -6.24
N VAL A 36 0.49 -4.28 -6.44
CA VAL A 36 0.56 -5.43 -5.52
C VAL A 36 2.00 -5.91 -5.36
N CYS A 37 2.74 -6.05 -6.46
CA CYS A 37 4.16 -6.46 -6.42
C CYS A 37 5.03 -5.44 -5.65
N MET A 38 4.83 -4.13 -5.88
CA MET A 38 5.55 -3.08 -5.17
C MET A 38 5.23 -3.07 -3.68
N LEU A 39 3.94 -3.16 -3.30
CA LEU A 39 3.52 -3.23 -1.91
C LEU A 39 4.02 -4.49 -1.20
N ALA A 40 3.99 -5.64 -1.88
CA ALA A 40 4.54 -6.88 -1.37
C ALA A 40 6.05 -6.75 -1.09
N TRP A 41 6.81 -6.24 -2.06
CA TRP A 41 8.24 -5.99 -1.92
C TRP A 41 8.53 -5.03 -0.76
N HIS A 42 7.85 -3.88 -0.73
CA HIS A 42 8.00 -2.88 0.31
C HIS A 42 7.72 -3.47 1.71
N ASN A 43 6.61 -4.20 1.85
CA ASN A 43 6.17 -4.76 3.13
C ASN A 43 7.13 -5.84 3.65
N ILE A 44 7.61 -6.74 2.77
CA ILE A 44 8.60 -7.76 3.09
C ILE A 44 9.93 -7.12 3.48
N TRP A 45 10.37 -6.08 2.73
CA TRP A 45 11.61 -5.37 3.01
C TRP A 45 11.54 -4.64 4.36
N MET A 46 10.44 -3.94 4.65
CA MET A 46 10.22 -3.25 5.92
C MET A 46 10.14 -4.22 7.10
N ALA A 47 9.57 -5.41 6.92
CA ALA A 47 9.54 -6.44 7.97
C ALA A 47 10.94 -6.85 8.45
N SER A 48 11.95 -6.82 7.55
CA SER A 48 13.34 -7.17 7.87
C SER A 48 14.17 -5.97 8.37
N HIS A 49 13.97 -4.78 7.83
CA HIS A 49 14.85 -3.62 8.03
C HIS A 49 14.23 -2.52 8.91
N GLY A 50 12.92 -2.52 9.16
CA GLY A 50 12.23 -1.46 9.88
C GLY A 50 12.79 -1.17 11.26
N ARG A 51 13.19 -2.21 12.02
CA ARG A 51 13.81 -2.04 13.35
C ARG A 51 15.21 -1.41 13.27
N GLU A 52 15.97 -1.75 12.27
CA GLU A 52 17.32 -1.19 12.07
C GLU A 52 17.24 0.29 11.69
N LEU A 53 16.31 0.65 10.80
CA LEU A 53 16.04 2.03 10.43
C LEU A 53 15.62 2.86 11.64
N ALA A 54 14.73 2.32 12.49
CA ALA A 54 14.30 2.99 13.72
C ALA A 54 15.46 3.21 14.70
N MET A 55 16.34 2.22 14.86
CA MET A 55 17.54 2.36 15.71
C MET A 55 18.53 3.39 15.15
N ARG A 56 18.76 3.38 13.84
CA ARG A 56 19.63 4.37 13.18
C ARG A 56 19.08 5.78 13.33
N ALA A 57 17.77 5.96 13.16
CA ALA A 57 17.10 7.25 13.37
C ALA A 57 17.23 7.75 14.82
N GLN A 58 17.08 6.86 15.81
CA GLN A 58 17.27 7.20 17.23
C GLN A 58 18.73 7.57 17.55
N GLN A 59 19.69 6.83 17.00
CA GLN A 59 21.12 7.12 17.16
C GLN A 59 21.48 8.47 16.54
N ALA A 60 20.95 8.74 15.35
CA ALA A 60 21.13 10.01 14.66
C ALA A 60 20.56 11.19 15.48
N ALA A 61 19.35 11.02 16.03
CA ALA A 61 18.72 12.03 16.90
C ALA A 61 19.51 12.30 18.18
N ARG A 62 20.10 11.26 18.80
CA ARG A 62 20.99 11.42 19.96
C ARG A 62 22.28 12.15 19.59
N ALA A 63 22.90 11.81 18.47
CA ALA A 63 24.13 12.44 18.00
C ALA A 63 23.96 13.94 17.71
N ILE A 64 22.76 14.39 17.31
CA ILE A 64 22.44 15.83 17.20
C ILE A 64 22.36 16.47 18.58
N LYS A 65 21.66 15.81 19.51
CA LYS A 65 21.47 16.35 20.88
C LYS A 65 22.81 16.52 21.59
N ASP A 66 23.77 15.65 21.28
CA ASP A 66 25.11 15.64 21.84
C ASP A 66 26.09 16.54 21.05
N GLY A 67 25.61 17.32 20.05
CA GLY A 67 26.43 18.26 19.25
C GLY A 67 27.45 17.60 18.31
N ALA A 68 27.41 16.27 18.15
CA ALA A 68 28.40 15.50 17.40
C ALA A 68 28.18 15.47 15.87
N ARG A 69 27.05 16.01 15.35
CA ARG A 69 26.75 16.10 13.91
C ARG A 69 25.97 17.35 13.57
N GLU A 70 26.29 17.92 12.41
CA GLU A 70 25.51 19.03 11.85
C GLU A 70 24.11 18.56 11.46
N GLY A 71 23.07 19.28 11.90
CA GLY A 71 21.68 18.98 11.62
C GLY A 71 21.33 18.94 10.13
N SER A 72 22.11 19.63 9.29
CA SER A 72 21.95 19.68 7.82
C SER A 72 22.03 18.31 7.14
N VAL A 73 22.98 17.46 7.55
CA VAL A 73 23.15 16.11 6.97
C VAL A 73 21.95 15.22 7.26
N ILE A 74 21.37 15.36 8.46
CA ILE A 74 20.20 14.56 8.85
C ILE A 74 18.94 15.07 8.15
N LEU A 75 18.80 16.39 8.02
CA LEU A 75 17.70 16.97 7.23
C LEU A 75 17.73 16.47 5.78
N LEU A 76 18.91 16.35 5.19
CA LEU A 76 19.08 15.83 3.84
C LEU A 76 18.73 14.34 3.74
N ILE A 77 19.15 13.50 4.68
CA ILE A 77 18.83 12.08 4.71
C ILE A 77 17.32 11.85 4.89
N ILE A 78 16.71 12.59 5.84
CA ILE A 78 15.25 12.51 6.06
C ILE A 78 14.51 13.06 4.85
N GLY A 79 14.95 14.17 4.26
CA GLY A 79 14.36 14.76 3.08
C GLY A 79 14.37 13.81 1.88
N LEU A 80 15.49 13.13 1.63
CA LEU A 80 15.59 12.12 0.57
C LEU A 80 14.69 10.91 0.83
N ALA A 81 14.60 10.45 2.09
CA ALA A 81 13.71 9.35 2.46
C ALA A 81 12.24 9.76 2.23
N VAL A 82 11.84 10.94 2.67
CA VAL A 82 10.47 11.47 2.47
C VAL A 82 10.17 11.70 0.99
N MET A 83 11.13 12.21 0.21
CA MET A 83 10.95 12.35 -1.24
C MET A 83 10.75 11.00 -1.94
N ARG A 84 11.48 9.99 -1.54
CA ARG A 84 11.31 8.63 -2.07
C ARG A 84 9.92 8.09 -1.79
N GLU A 85 9.52 8.05 -0.52
CA GLU A 85 8.19 7.58 -0.10
C GLU A 85 7.06 8.42 -0.72
N GLY A 86 7.26 9.75 -0.78
CA GLY A 86 6.30 10.66 -1.40
C GLY A 86 6.15 10.42 -2.90
N SER A 87 7.22 10.10 -3.62
CA SER A 87 7.14 9.77 -5.05
C SER A 87 6.41 8.45 -5.30
N GLU A 88 6.63 7.44 -4.46
CA GLU A 88 5.89 6.17 -4.51
C GLU A 88 4.39 6.40 -4.24
N THR A 89 4.06 7.21 -3.23
CA THR A 89 2.68 7.59 -2.89
C THR A 89 1.98 8.33 -4.03
N VAL A 90 2.66 9.28 -4.69
CA VAL A 90 2.09 10.03 -5.83
C VAL A 90 1.81 9.11 -7.02
N LEU A 91 2.73 8.18 -7.33
CA LEU A 91 2.50 7.19 -8.39
C LEU A 91 1.32 6.29 -8.08
N PHE A 92 1.20 5.88 -6.82
CA PHE A 92 0.12 5.05 -6.33
C PHE A 92 -1.25 5.77 -6.42
N LEU A 93 -1.32 7.01 -5.93
CA LEU A 93 -2.53 7.83 -6.00
C LEU A 93 -2.92 8.14 -7.46
N TYR A 94 -1.95 8.34 -8.34
CA TYR A 94 -2.21 8.53 -9.77
C TYR A 94 -2.80 7.26 -10.40
N GLY A 95 -2.24 6.08 -10.08
CA GLY A 95 -2.78 4.80 -10.53
C GLY A 95 -4.22 4.58 -10.06
N LEU A 96 -4.49 4.89 -8.79
CA LEU A 96 -5.83 4.80 -8.20
C LEU A 96 -6.83 5.77 -8.86
N ALA A 97 -6.41 7.01 -9.09
CA ALA A 97 -7.24 8.04 -9.73
C ALA A 97 -7.60 7.68 -11.19
N SER A 98 -6.67 7.02 -11.89
CA SER A 98 -6.87 6.60 -13.28
C SER A 98 -7.85 5.41 -13.40
N GLY A 99 -7.94 4.58 -12.34
CA GLY A 99 -8.82 3.39 -12.30
C GLY A 99 -10.17 3.63 -11.63
N SER A 100 -10.41 4.78 -11.00
CA SER A 100 -11.64 5.06 -10.26
C SER A 100 -12.65 5.88 -11.07
N ALA A 101 -13.93 5.48 -11.05
CA ALA A 101 -15.02 6.22 -11.65
C ALA A 101 -15.27 7.59 -10.97
N GLU A 102 -14.80 7.78 -9.73
CA GLU A 102 -14.97 8.99 -8.94
C GLU A 102 -13.95 10.10 -9.28
N GLY A 103 -12.93 9.77 -10.04
CA GLY A 103 -12.00 10.72 -10.64
C GLY A 103 -11.04 11.41 -9.66
N LEU A 104 -10.24 12.33 -10.24
CA LEU A 104 -9.15 13.04 -9.57
C LEU A 104 -9.57 13.81 -8.30
N ARG A 105 -10.81 14.35 -8.26
CA ARG A 105 -11.27 15.14 -7.12
C ARG A 105 -11.43 14.33 -5.84
N ALA A 106 -12.04 13.14 -5.93
CA ALA A 106 -12.19 12.25 -4.77
C ALA A 106 -10.84 11.74 -4.28
N THR A 107 -9.95 11.38 -5.20
CA THR A 107 -8.58 10.95 -4.88
C THR A 107 -7.78 12.05 -4.18
N LEU A 108 -7.86 13.30 -4.67
CA LEU A 108 -7.20 14.44 -4.03
C LEU A 108 -7.79 14.75 -2.66
N ALA A 109 -9.12 14.71 -2.51
CA ALA A 109 -9.76 14.91 -1.20
C ALA A 109 -9.33 13.85 -0.19
N GLY A 110 -9.29 12.58 -0.60
CA GLY A 110 -8.79 11.47 0.22
C GLY A 110 -7.31 11.63 0.58
N ALA A 111 -6.46 12.04 -0.37
CA ALA A 111 -5.04 12.30 -0.15
C ALA A 111 -4.81 13.43 0.87
N MET A 112 -5.56 14.53 0.75
CA MET A 112 -5.48 15.65 1.70
C MET A 112 -5.97 15.25 3.10
N ALA A 113 -7.06 14.51 3.19
CA ALA A 113 -7.56 13.98 4.46
C ALA A 113 -6.54 13.00 5.10
N GLY A 114 -5.94 12.11 4.30
CA GLY A 114 -4.90 11.18 4.74
C GLY A 114 -3.64 11.90 5.21
N LEU A 115 -3.19 12.94 4.50
CA LEU A 115 -2.05 13.76 4.89
C LEU A 115 -2.33 14.50 6.20
N GLY A 116 -3.54 15.06 6.37
CA GLY A 116 -3.97 15.71 7.60
C GLY A 116 -4.00 14.74 8.79
N ALA A 117 -4.57 13.55 8.60
CA ALA A 117 -4.58 12.50 9.62
C ALA A 117 -3.17 12.02 9.98
N GLY A 118 -2.30 11.84 8.99
CA GLY A 118 -0.89 11.48 9.19
C GLY A 118 -0.12 12.55 9.97
N ALA A 119 -0.32 13.83 9.64
CA ALA A 119 0.30 14.95 10.37
C ALA A 119 -0.20 15.01 11.81
N LEU A 120 -1.49 14.76 12.06
CA LEU A 120 -2.06 14.71 13.41
C LEU A 120 -1.45 13.58 14.23
N VAL A 121 -1.38 12.36 13.69
CA VAL A 121 -0.74 11.21 14.35
C VAL A 121 0.73 11.49 14.62
N GLY A 122 1.47 12.03 13.63
CA GLY A 122 2.87 12.42 13.79
C GLY A 122 3.07 13.47 14.88
N GLY A 123 2.19 14.48 14.93
CA GLY A 123 2.19 15.50 15.99
C GLY A 123 1.92 14.93 17.37
N LEU A 124 0.94 14.03 17.51
CA LEU A 124 0.64 13.35 18.77
C LEU A 124 1.80 12.47 19.25
N LEU A 125 2.48 11.78 18.33
CA LEU A 125 3.68 11.00 18.65
C LEU A 125 4.83 11.91 19.08
N TYR A 126 5.03 13.03 18.39
CA TYR A 126 6.07 14.02 18.71
C TYR A 126 5.85 14.64 20.09
N LEU A 127 4.63 14.97 20.46
CA LEU A 127 4.27 15.51 21.77
C LEU A 127 4.35 14.46 22.90
N GLY A 128 4.68 13.19 22.56
CA GLY A 128 4.79 12.12 23.54
C GLY A 128 3.46 11.67 24.17
N LEU A 129 2.32 12.17 23.65
CA LEU A 129 0.99 11.80 24.13
C LEU A 129 0.65 10.34 23.85
N LEU A 130 1.14 9.79 22.76
CA LEU A 130 0.98 8.38 22.40
C LEU A 130 2.23 7.60 22.86
N ARG A 131 2.15 6.94 24.02
CA ARG A 131 3.19 6.01 24.52
C ARG A 131 3.14 4.67 23.78
N ILE A 132 2.98 4.70 22.47
CA ILE A 132 2.92 3.48 21.65
C ILE A 132 4.35 3.01 21.39
N PRO A 133 4.74 1.81 21.81
CA PRO A 133 6.06 1.29 21.48
C PRO A 133 6.18 1.11 19.96
N LEU A 134 7.29 1.55 19.37
CA LEU A 134 7.55 1.51 17.92
C LEU A 134 7.25 0.15 17.29
N ARG A 135 7.44 -0.94 18.04
CA ARG A 135 7.13 -2.30 17.56
C ARG A 135 5.66 -2.47 17.15
N TRP A 136 4.73 -1.88 17.93
CA TRP A 136 3.30 -1.96 17.63
C TRP A 136 2.94 -1.09 16.44
N PHE A 137 3.55 0.08 16.33
CA PHE A 137 3.37 0.98 15.20
C PHE A 137 3.73 0.26 13.88
N PHE A 138 4.93 -0.33 13.78
CA PHE A 138 5.34 -1.07 12.58
C PHE A 138 4.53 -2.34 12.35
N SER A 139 4.07 -3.03 13.40
CA SER A 139 3.19 -4.19 13.23
C SER A 139 1.82 -3.80 12.67
N VAL A 140 1.20 -2.75 13.18
CA VAL A 140 -0.12 -2.29 12.73
C VAL A 140 -0.04 -1.74 11.32
N THR A 141 0.94 -0.88 11.02
CA THR A 141 1.12 -0.33 9.67
C THR A 141 1.45 -1.42 8.65
N GLY A 142 2.31 -2.39 9.00
CA GLY A 142 2.60 -3.54 8.15
C GLY A 142 1.36 -4.41 7.88
N ALA A 143 0.51 -4.62 8.90
CA ALA A 143 -0.75 -5.34 8.72
C ALA A 143 -1.73 -4.57 7.82
N LEU A 144 -1.83 -3.25 7.97
CA LEU A 144 -2.67 -2.41 7.11
C LEU A 144 -2.19 -2.44 5.65
N VAL A 145 -0.89 -2.32 5.42
CA VAL A 145 -0.31 -2.42 4.06
C VAL A 145 -0.51 -3.80 3.45
N LEU A 146 -0.44 -4.87 4.27
CA LEU A 146 -0.73 -6.24 3.83
C LEU A 146 -2.20 -6.37 3.39
N LEU A 147 -3.14 -5.85 4.18
CA LEU A 147 -4.56 -5.85 3.84
C LEU A 147 -4.84 -5.03 2.57
N LEU A 148 -4.18 -3.88 2.42
CA LEU A 148 -4.27 -3.06 1.24
C LEU A 148 -3.77 -3.81 -0.01
N ALA A 149 -2.63 -4.49 0.07
CA ALA A 149 -2.11 -5.29 -1.03
C ALA A 149 -3.06 -6.44 -1.41
N ALA A 150 -3.66 -7.11 -0.42
CA ALA A 150 -4.68 -8.15 -0.65
C ALA A 150 -5.96 -7.57 -1.28
N SER A 151 -6.40 -6.38 -0.84
CA SER A 151 -7.52 -5.65 -1.45
C SER A 151 -7.26 -5.37 -2.93
N MET A 152 -6.07 -4.90 -3.27
CA MET A 152 -5.71 -4.63 -4.67
C MET A 152 -5.61 -5.90 -5.50
N ALA A 153 -5.18 -7.02 -4.92
CA ALA A 153 -5.21 -8.33 -5.60
C ALA A 153 -6.66 -8.79 -5.88
N SER A 154 -7.60 -8.51 -4.98
CA SER A 154 -9.03 -8.75 -5.22
C SER A 154 -9.56 -7.89 -6.37
N GLN A 155 -9.20 -6.60 -6.42
CA GLN A 155 -9.57 -5.70 -7.51
C GLN A 155 -8.93 -6.08 -8.84
N LEU A 156 -7.69 -6.59 -8.82
CA LEU A 156 -7.04 -7.19 -9.99
C LEU A 156 -7.88 -8.35 -10.55
N ALA A 157 -8.32 -9.28 -9.69
CA ALA A 157 -9.19 -10.38 -10.12
C ALA A 157 -10.50 -9.87 -10.73
N ARG A 158 -11.11 -8.82 -10.15
CA ARG A 158 -12.31 -8.18 -10.69
C ARG A 158 -12.11 -7.66 -12.11
N ASN A 159 -11.00 -6.94 -12.37
CA ASN A 159 -10.68 -6.47 -13.72
C ASN A 159 -10.44 -7.61 -14.70
N LEU A 160 -9.77 -8.69 -14.26
CA LEU A 160 -9.56 -9.87 -15.09
C LEU A 160 -10.86 -10.63 -15.40
N ILE A 161 -11.83 -10.66 -14.48
CA ILE A 161 -13.19 -11.19 -14.73
C ILE A 161 -13.92 -10.31 -15.74
N GLN A 162 -13.86 -8.99 -15.58
CA GLN A 162 -14.49 -8.04 -16.51
C GLN A 162 -13.88 -8.10 -17.91
N ALA A 163 -12.60 -8.43 -18.00
CA ALA A 163 -11.89 -8.67 -19.26
C ALA A 163 -12.13 -10.08 -19.84
N ASP A 164 -12.97 -10.90 -19.21
CA ASP A 164 -13.30 -12.28 -19.63
C ASP A 164 -12.07 -13.22 -19.71
N ILE A 165 -10.99 -12.91 -18.95
CA ILE A 165 -9.75 -13.69 -18.91
C ILE A 165 -9.85 -14.84 -17.92
N ILE A 166 -10.49 -14.59 -16.76
CA ILE A 166 -10.69 -15.60 -15.72
C ILE A 166 -12.17 -15.75 -15.38
N PRO A 167 -12.63 -16.97 -15.04
CA PRO A 167 -14.00 -17.20 -14.60
C PRO A 167 -14.23 -16.57 -13.22
N SER A 168 -15.47 -16.14 -12.94
CA SER A 168 -15.86 -15.56 -11.66
C SER A 168 -15.77 -16.53 -10.46
N LEU A 169 -15.76 -17.85 -10.72
CA LEU A 169 -15.81 -18.93 -9.71
C LEU A 169 -16.99 -18.79 -8.75
N GLY A 170 -18.16 -18.48 -9.30
CA GLY A 170 -19.36 -18.13 -8.55
C GLY A 170 -19.40 -16.63 -8.19
N ALA A 171 -20.50 -15.98 -8.53
CA ALA A 171 -20.76 -14.58 -8.20
C ALA A 171 -22.28 -14.37 -8.07
N PRO A 172 -22.71 -13.67 -7.01
CA PRO A 172 -21.96 -13.34 -5.79
C PRO A 172 -21.86 -14.54 -4.82
N LEU A 173 -20.76 -14.65 -4.05
CA LEU A 173 -20.65 -15.67 -2.99
C LEU A 173 -21.55 -15.34 -1.78
N TRP A 174 -21.72 -14.06 -1.49
CA TRP A 174 -22.66 -13.53 -0.50
C TRP A 174 -23.15 -12.16 -0.94
N ASP A 175 -24.20 -11.69 -0.31
CA ASP A 175 -24.72 -10.34 -0.47
C ASP A 175 -24.89 -9.69 0.91
N SER A 176 -24.00 -8.75 1.23
CA SER A 176 -24.04 -7.95 2.46
C SER A 176 -24.50 -6.50 2.20
N SER A 177 -24.97 -6.17 1.01
CA SER A 177 -25.37 -4.82 0.61
C SER A 177 -26.51 -4.26 1.48
N ALA A 178 -27.37 -5.12 2.01
CA ALA A 178 -28.44 -4.74 2.93
C ALA A 178 -27.94 -4.20 4.28
N TRP A 179 -26.74 -4.67 4.73
CA TRP A 179 -26.16 -4.27 6.02
C TRP A 179 -25.14 -3.16 5.84
N LEU A 180 -24.32 -3.24 4.81
CA LEU A 180 -23.30 -2.26 4.51
C LEU A 180 -23.15 -2.11 2.99
N SER A 181 -23.77 -1.07 2.46
CA SER A 181 -23.64 -0.73 1.05
C SER A 181 -22.19 -0.31 0.73
N GLN A 182 -21.65 -0.80 -0.39
CA GLN A 182 -20.32 -0.43 -0.86
C GLN A 182 -20.22 1.08 -1.17
N SER A 183 -21.31 1.70 -1.58
CA SER A 183 -21.41 3.15 -1.84
C SER A 183 -21.53 4.00 -0.57
N SER A 184 -21.72 3.40 0.63
CA SER A 184 -21.70 4.14 1.87
C SER A 184 -20.29 4.65 2.19
N PRO A 185 -20.11 5.77 2.91
CA PRO A 185 -18.77 6.25 3.29
C PRO A 185 -17.93 5.21 4.00
N VAL A 186 -18.53 4.41 4.89
CA VAL A 186 -17.88 3.33 5.61
C VAL A 186 -17.54 2.17 4.66
N GLY A 187 -18.47 1.80 3.77
CA GLY A 187 -18.24 0.76 2.76
C GLY A 187 -17.09 1.12 1.83
N THR A 188 -17.02 2.36 1.35
CA THR A 188 -15.94 2.87 0.51
C THR A 188 -14.58 2.79 1.21
N VAL A 189 -14.51 3.21 2.48
CA VAL A 189 -13.26 3.13 3.28
C VAL A 189 -12.84 1.68 3.49
N LEU A 190 -13.77 0.79 3.86
CA LEU A 190 -13.48 -0.63 4.05
C LEU A 190 -13.11 -1.32 2.73
N HIS A 191 -13.75 -0.94 1.62
CA HIS A 191 -13.38 -1.43 0.29
C HIS A 191 -11.92 -1.08 -0.04
N GLY A 192 -11.53 0.18 0.17
CA GLY A 192 -10.16 0.63 -0.09
C GLY A 192 -9.10 0.01 0.84
N LEU A 193 -9.38 -0.06 2.15
CA LEU A 193 -8.38 -0.50 3.14
C LEU A 193 -8.30 -2.02 3.30
N VAL A 194 -9.44 -2.71 3.32
CA VAL A 194 -9.53 -4.13 3.68
C VAL A 194 -9.98 -4.99 2.49
N GLY A 195 -10.41 -4.37 1.40
CA GLY A 195 -10.95 -5.09 0.24
C GLY A 195 -12.38 -5.57 0.44
N TYR A 196 -13.15 -4.89 1.30
CA TYR A 196 -14.55 -5.22 1.47
C TYR A 196 -15.31 -5.09 0.15
N ASP A 197 -16.01 -6.15 -0.25
CA ASP A 197 -16.95 -6.15 -1.35
C ASP A 197 -18.29 -6.70 -0.85
N ALA A 198 -19.38 -5.97 -1.15
CA ALA A 198 -20.71 -6.36 -0.71
C ALA A 198 -21.19 -7.63 -1.43
N GLN A 199 -20.71 -7.86 -2.65
CA GLN A 199 -21.09 -8.99 -3.50
C GLN A 199 -19.86 -9.56 -4.22
N PRO A 200 -18.89 -10.19 -3.49
CA PRO A 200 -17.65 -10.64 -4.08
C PRO A 200 -17.83 -11.87 -4.96
N ALA A 201 -17.06 -11.93 -6.03
CA ALA A 201 -16.89 -13.14 -6.82
C ALA A 201 -15.89 -14.10 -6.16
N GLY A 202 -16.03 -15.41 -6.41
CA GLY A 202 -15.12 -16.40 -5.86
C GLY A 202 -13.66 -16.18 -6.22
N ALA A 203 -13.38 -15.79 -7.47
CA ALA A 203 -12.01 -15.48 -7.89
C ALA A 203 -11.41 -14.29 -7.15
N GLN A 204 -12.19 -13.26 -6.82
CA GLN A 204 -11.73 -12.13 -5.99
C GLN A 204 -11.26 -12.60 -4.62
N LEU A 205 -12.03 -13.49 -3.97
CA LEU A 205 -11.65 -14.05 -2.68
C LEU A 205 -10.38 -14.90 -2.77
N VAL A 206 -10.23 -15.70 -3.82
CA VAL A 206 -9.02 -16.51 -4.05
C VAL A 206 -7.79 -15.61 -4.18
N PHE A 207 -7.84 -14.57 -5.02
CA PHE A 207 -6.72 -13.65 -5.19
C PHE A 207 -6.38 -12.89 -3.90
N TYR A 208 -7.40 -12.47 -3.16
CA TYR A 208 -7.24 -11.84 -1.85
C TYR A 208 -6.49 -12.76 -0.88
N MET A 209 -6.96 -14.00 -0.73
CA MET A 209 -6.37 -14.97 0.21
C MET A 209 -4.96 -15.40 -0.22
N VAL A 210 -4.73 -15.60 -1.52
CA VAL A 210 -3.38 -15.93 -2.04
C VAL A 210 -2.40 -14.79 -1.75
N ALA A 211 -2.76 -13.55 -2.01
CA ALA A 211 -1.92 -12.40 -1.73
C ALA A 211 -1.64 -12.27 -0.22
N LEU A 212 -2.67 -12.39 0.61
CA LEU A 212 -2.56 -12.28 2.07
C LEU A 212 -1.65 -13.37 2.65
N VAL A 213 -1.82 -14.62 2.22
CA VAL A 213 -0.99 -15.75 2.70
C VAL A 213 0.42 -15.66 2.15
N ALA A 214 0.61 -15.36 0.86
CA ALA A 214 1.93 -15.29 0.24
C ALA A 214 2.79 -14.15 0.85
N ILE A 215 2.22 -12.94 0.94
CA ILE A 215 2.95 -11.79 1.48
C ILE A 215 3.15 -11.96 2.99
N GLY A 216 2.12 -12.39 3.73
CA GLY A 216 2.18 -12.61 5.17
C GLY A 216 3.19 -13.68 5.58
N SER A 217 3.22 -14.80 4.86
CA SER A 217 4.20 -15.87 5.09
C SER A 217 5.64 -15.41 4.77
N ALA A 218 5.82 -14.66 3.69
CA ALA A 218 7.12 -14.09 3.33
C ALA A 218 7.61 -13.10 4.41
N MET A 219 6.75 -12.21 4.90
CA MET A 219 7.07 -11.28 6.00
C MET A 219 7.47 -12.03 7.27
N PHE A 220 6.72 -13.07 7.62
CA PHE A 220 6.99 -13.87 8.80
C PHE A 220 8.33 -14.62 8.69
N TRP A 221 8.62 -15.21 7.56
CA TRP A 221 9.86 -15.94 7.32
C TRP A 221 11.09 -15.04 7.35
N VAL A 222 11.00 -13.87 6.68
CA VAL A 222 12.10 -12.89 6.64
C VAL A 222 12.33 -12.29 8.03
N SER A 223 11.27 -11.99 8.79
CA SER A 223 11.41 -11.46 10.16
C SER A 223 12.03 -12.46 11.14
N ARG A 224 11.75 -13.76 10.99
CA ARG A 224 12.40 -14.83 11.78
C ARG A 224 13.87 -14.94 11.49
N ARG A 225 14.26 -15.00 10.20
CA ARG A 225 15.68 -15.07 9.81
C ARG A 225 16.50 -13.87 10.30
N ALA A 226 15.91 -12.66 10.25
CA ALA A 226 16.54 -11.47 10.79
C ALA A 226 16.74 -11.53 12.32
N GLY A 227 15.94 -12.31 13.04
CA GLY A 227 16.11 -12.59 14.48
C GLY A 227 17.24 -13.57 14.79
N GLU A 228 17.35 -14.65 14.04
CA GLU A 228 18.34 -15.73 14.26
C GLU A 228 19.78 -15.28 14.00
N SER A 229 20.01 -14.49 12.95
CA SER A 229 21.33 -13.95 12.61
C SER A 229 21.90 -12.99 13.67
N ARG A 230 21.06 -12.44 14.57
CA ARG A 230 21.48 -11.58 15.69
C ARG A 230 21.88 -12.37 16.93
N THR A 231 21.27 -13.52 17.17
CA THR A 231 21.59 -14.38 18.32
C THR A 231 22.97 -15.02 18.17
N GLN A 232 23.39 -15.29 16.93
CA GLN A 232 24.72 -15.85 16.60
C GLN A 232 25.87 -14.82 16.64
N ARG A 233 25.57 -13.50 16.66
CA ARG A 233 26.59 -12.42 16.70
C ARG A 233 26.81 -11.82 18.09
N ARG A 234 26.22 -12.37 19.13
CA ARG A 234 26.57 -12.01 20.51
C ARG A 234 27.72 -12.93 20.95
N PRO A 235 28.94 -12.35 21.17
CA PRO A 235 30.05 -13.06 21.80
C PRO A 235 29.73 -13.45 23.22
#